data_f4690c06164c0b4428dcb557fe8d63c7
#
_entry.id   f4690c06164c0b4428dcb557fe8d63c7
#
_cell.length_a   1.000
_cell.length_b   1.000
_cell.length_c   1.000
_cell.angle_alpha   90.00
_cell.angle_beta   90.00
_cell.angle_gamma   90.00
#
_symmetry.space_group_name_H-M   'P 1'
#
loop_
_entity.id
_entity.type
_entity.pdbx_description
1 polymer ?
#
loop_
_entity_poly.entity_id
_entity_poly.type
_entity_poly.pdbx_seq_one_letter_code
_entity_poly.pdbx_strand_id
1 'polypeptide(L)'
;MTALLIGAYGSDMNGGARGVGAARSDPDGAVALSGDVLESASPSWLAARGDRLVATLEGTGEVAWFVRSGGAWIADGVVATGGQAPCHAAFLDDDTVAVACYVDGAVVVLRHGDEAPAQRLDGSGSGPLEAQGGPHAHHVLVLSDGRVLTLDLGADRLHVHRRTADGLLERIESIPLPEGTGPRDLLALPSGEIALLGEWSCELMILDPAGSEFEVVQILALPGATPGSDQAAALGLSSDGRQLFAGIRGANRVAVVELEADGARALGSVPSGGEWPRHLLVDGELLHVANQSSDLIATFRIRAGELPTQVGTTATPSPTCVISAS
;
A
#
# COMPACT_ATOMS: atom_id res chain seq x y z
N MET A 1 20.73 -7.23 9.26
CA MET A 1 19.48 -8.02 9.31
C MET A 1 18.35 -7.07 9.64
N THR A 2 17.36 -6.97 8.75
CA THR A 2 16.16 -6.16 8.95
C THR A 2 15.03 -7.04 9.50
N ALA A 3 14.34 -6.57 10.54
CA ALA A 3 13.14 -7.23 11.02
C ALA A 3 11.95 -6.82 10.15
N LEU A 4 11.17 -7.79 9.70
CA LEU A 4 10.00 -7.61 8.84
C LEU A 4 8.72 -8.05 9.56
N LEU A 5 7.62 -7.36 9.28
CA LEU A 5 6.27 -7.78 9.60
C LEU A 5 5.51 -8.06 8.30
N ILE A 6 4.68 -9.09 8.32
CA ILE A 6 3.98 -9.59 7.15
C ILE A 6 2.48 -9.59 7.44
N GLY A 7 1.73 -8.79 6.69
CA GLY A 7 0.29 -8.88 6.61
C GLY A 7 -0.12 -9.92 5.58
N ALA A 8 -1.21 -10.64 5.84
CA ALA A 8 -1.60 -11.75 5.00
C ALA A 8 -3.11 -12.06 5.12
N TYR A 9 -3.67 -12.74 4.13
CA TYR A 9 -5.04 -13.25 4.23
C TYR A 9 -5.11 -14.54 5.06
N GLY A 10 -6.04 -14.56 5.99
CA GLY A 10 -6.45 -15.72 6.78
C GLY A 10 -7.60 -16.50 6.13
N SER A 11 -8.10 -17.49 6.86
CA SER A 11 -9.19 -18.36 6.37
C SER A 11 -10.50 -17.63 6.08
N ASP A 12 -10.74 -16.50 6.72
CA ASP A 12 -11.90 -15.62 6.49
C ASP A 12 -11.87 -14.92 5.12
N MET A 13 -10.68 -14.83 4.52
CA MET A 13 -10.45 -14.28 3.18
C MET A 13 -9.85 -15.32 2.22
N ASN A 14 -10.12 -16.62 2.45
CA ASN A 14 -9.61 -17.76 1.68
C ASN A 14 -8.07 -17.87 1.62
N GLY A 15 -7.37 -17.31 2.59
CA GLY A 15 -5.92 -17.42 2.73
C GLY A 15 -5.51 -18.45 3.79
N GLY A 16 -4.20 -18.67 3.91
CA GLY A 16 -3.61 -19.67 4.82
C GLY A 16 -2.93 -19.10 6.07
N ALA A 17 -2.89 -17.78 6.24
CA ALA A 17 -2.25 -17.15 7.37
C ALA A 17 -3.11 -17.23 8.65
N ARG A 18 -2.45 -17.16 9.83
CA ARG A 18 -3.13 -17.14 11.13
C ARG A 18 -3.12 -15.75 11.79
N GLY A 19 -2.40 -14.79 11.19
CA GLY A 19 -2.24 -13.45 11.74
C GLY A 19 -1.06 -12.71 11.14
N VAL A 20 -0.57 -11.70 11.86
CA VAL A 20 0.62 -10.95 11.45
C VAL A 20 1.85 -11.83 11.60
N GLY A 21 2.54 -12.10 10.50
CA GLY A 21 3.79 -12.85 10.47
C GLY A 21 4.99 -11.98 10.83
N ALA A 22 6.07 -12.61 11.29
CA ALA A 22 7.36 -11.96 11.47
C ALA A 22 8.46 -12.70 10.74
N ALA A 23 9.40 -11.94 10.19
CA ALA A 23 10.55 -12.48 9.49
C ALA A 23 11.81 -11.63 9.75
N ARG A 24 12.95 -12.16 9.32
CA ARG A 24 14.22 -11.43 9.26
C ARG A 24 14.79 -11.55 7.86
N SER A 25 15.15 -10.43 7.26
CA SER A 25 15.91 -10.36 6.02
C SER A 25 17.38 -10.16 6.33
N ASP A 26 18.25 -10.95 5.73
CA ASP A 26 19.69 -10.71 5.79
C ASP A 26 20.19 -9.90 4.58
N PRO A 27 21.40 -9.36 4.62
CA PRO A 27 21.95 -8.56 3.50
C PRO A 27 22.12 -9.36 2.20
N ASP A 28 22.19 -10.68 2.24
CA ASP A 28 22.29 -11.54 1.07
C ASP A 28 20.93 -11.81 0.41
N GLY A 29 19.85 -11.43 1.12
CA GLY A 29 18.48 -11.53 0.64
C GLY A 29 17.74 -12.78 1.09
N ALA A 30 18.32 -13.60 1.96
CA ALA A 30 17.59 -14.69 2.58
C ALA A 30 16.59 -14.12 3.61
N VAL A 31 15.33 -14.58 3.53
CA VAL A 31 14.26 -14.20 4.45
C VAL A 31 13.89 -15.43 5.27
N ALA A 32 14.02 -15.32 6.60
CA ALA A 32 13.68 -16.38 7.54
C ALA A 32 12.46 -15.98 8.37
N LEU A 33 11.38 -16.76 8.29
CA LEU A 33 10.21 -16.58 9.14
C LEU A 33 10.57 -16.89 10.59
N SER A 34 10.13 -16.04 11.52
CA SER A 34 10.29 -16.22 12.97
C SER A 34 9.01 -16.70 13.67
N GLY A 35 7.97 -16.99 12.91
CA GLY A 35 6.65 -17.38 13.38
C GLY A 35 5.63 -16.24 13.32
N ASP A 36 4.36 -16.55 13.58
CA ASP A 36 3.31 -15.55 13.68
C ASP A 36 3.54 -14.70 14.94
N VAL A 37 3.45 -13.41 14.81
CA VAL A 37 3.62 -12.48 15.93
C VAL A 37 2.32 -12.37 16.72
N LEU A 38 1.19 -12.31 16.01
CA LEU A 38 -0.12 -12.01 16.57
C LEU A 38 -1.21 -12.71 15.76
N GLU A 39 -2.00 -13.53 16.43
CA GLU A 39 -3.17 -14.14 15.81
C GLU A 39 -4.25 -13.06 15.54
N SER A 40 -4.73 -12.99 14.31
CA SER A 40 -5.78 -12.06 13.88
C SER A 40 -6.40 -12.51 12.56
N ALA A 41 -7.65 -12.10 12.30
CA ALA A 41 -8.32 -12.37 11.04
C ALA A 41 -7.76 -11.47 9.94
N SER A 42 -7.27 -12.05 8.86
CA SER A 42 -6.81 -11.39 7.62
C SER A 42 -6.19 -9.99 7.81
N PRO A 43 -5.04 -9.85 8.49
CA PRO A 43 -4.36 -8.57 8.65
C PRO A 43 -3.74 -8.16 7.30
N SER A 44 -4.54 -7.63 6.38
CA SER A 44 -4.16 -7.45 4.98
C SER A 44 -3.23 -6.27 4.73
N TRP A 45 -3.25 -5.27 5.61
CA TRP A 45 -2.36 -4.12 5.60
C TRP A 45 -1.81 -3.84 6.98
N LEU A 46 -0.56 -3.41 7.03
CA LEU A 46 0.15 -3.03 8.26
C LEU A 46 0.70 -1.62 8.12
N ALA A 47 0.58 -0.83 9.18
CA ALA A 47 1.28 0.44 9.30
C ALA A 47 1.92 0.53 10.68
N ALA A 48 3.19 0.96 10.73
CA ALA A 48 3.95 1.11 11.97
C ALA A 48 4.43 2.56 12.15
N ARG A 49 4.43 3.03 13.41
CA ARG A 49 4.96 4.34 13.79
C ARG A 49 5.54 4.25 15.21
N GLY A 50 6.86 4.35 15.34
CA GLY A 50 7.53 4.16 16.63
C GLY A 50 7.20 2.81 17.26
N ASP A 51 6.63 2.82 18.46
CA ASP A 51 6.20 1.61 19.18
C ASP A 51 4.73 1.24 18.94
N ARG A 52 4.09 1.82 17.93
CA ARG A 52 2.72 1.53 17.52
C ARG A 52 2.69 0.77 16.21
N LEU A 53 1.78 -0.20 16.10
CA LEU A 53 1.45 -0.93 14.88
C LEU A 53 -0.06 -1.03 14.78
N VAL A 54 -0.59 -0.84 13.58
CA VAL A 54 -1.99 -1.17 13.26
C VAL A 54 -2.04 -2.18 12.13
N ALA A 55 -3.05 -3.04 12.17
CA ALA A 55 -3.38 -3.97 11.11
C ALA A 55 -4.85 -3.78 10.69
N THR A 56 -5.12 -3.62 9.41
CA THR A 56 -6.48 -3.67 8.90
C THR A 56 -6.93 -5.12 8.81
N LEU A 57 -8.03 -5.45 9.47
CA LEU A 57 -8.66 -6.78 9.44
C LEU A 57 -9.74 -6.76 8.34
N GLU A 58 -9.30 -6.99 7.10
CA GLU A 58 -10.11 -6.73 5.90
C GLU A 58 -11.42 -7.55 5.89
N GLY A 59 -11.36 -8.82 6.33
CA GLY A 59 -12.51 -9.71 6.34
C GLY A 59 -13.57 -9.37 7.40
N THR A 60 -13.18 -8.72 8.53
CA THR A 60 -14.09 -8.41 9.63
C THR A 60 -14.50 -6.94 9.69
N GLY A 61 -13.84 -6.07 8.91
CA GLY A 61 -14.15 -4.64 8.91
C GLY A 61 -13.58 -3.86 10.12
N GLU A 62 -12.49 -4.35 10.69
CA GLU A 62 -11.90 -3.84 11.92
C GLU A 62 -10.45 -3.38 11.73
N VAL A 63 -9.91 -2.68 12.72
CA VAL A 63 -8.47 -2.39 12.86
C VAL A 63 -7.99 -2.89 14.20
N ALA A 64 -6.95 -3.71 14.18
CA ALA A 64 -6.24 -4.14 15.38
C ALA A 64 -5.09 -3.19 15.68
N TRP A 65 -4.93 -2.84 16.96
CA TRP A 65 -3.85 -2.04 17.50
C TRP A 65 -2.88 -2.92 18.27
N PHE A 66 -1.59 -2.60 18.16
CA PHE A 66 -0.53 -3.27 18.89
C PHE A 66 0.48 -2.25 19.37
N VAL A 67 1.07 -2.53 20.53
CA VAL A 67 2.14 -1.74 21.13
C VAL A 67 3.40 -2.59 21.30
N ARG A 68 4.56 -1.98 21.09
CA ARG A 68 5.86 -2.64 21.32
C ARG A 68 6.25 -2.52 22.79
N SER A 69 6.43 -3.64 23.46
CA SER A 69 6.84 -3.69 24.86
C SER A 69 7.86 -4.81 25.06
N GLY A 70 9.01 -4.50 25.67
CA GLY A 70 10.09 -5.47 25.88
C GLY A 70 10.64 -6.09 24.60
N GLY A 71 10.53 -5.39 23.47
CA GLY A 71 10.97 -5.87 22.15
C GLY A 71 9.94 -6.75 21.41
N ALA A 72 8.80 -7.05 22.01
CA ALA A 72 7.71 -7.80 21.40
C ALA A 72 6.51 -6.90 21.12
N TRP A 73 5.74 -7.21 20.09
CA TRP A 73 4.45 -6.63 19.83
C TRP A 73 3.37 -7.29 20.68
N ILE A 74 2.52 -6.50 21.31
CA ILE A 74 1.44 -6.95 22.19
C ILE A 74 0.14 -6.34 21.67
N ALA A 75 -0.94 -7.13 21.60
CA ALA A 75 -2.26 -6.65 21.24
C ALA A 75 -2.75 -5.57 22.21
N ASP A 76 -3.26 -4.46 21.68
CA ASP A 76 -3.66 -3.27 22.44
C ASP A 76 -5.06 -2.77 22.05
N GLY A 77 -5.87 -3.64 21.52
CA GLY A 77 -7.27 -3.42 21.18
C GLY A 77 -7.61 -3.69 19.73
N VAL A 78 -8.91 -3.77 19.50
CA VAL A 78 -9.53 -3.91 18.17
C VAL A 78 -10.71 -2.97 18.12
N VAL A 79 -10.90 -2.23 17.03
CA VAL A 79 -12.01 -1.30 16.85
C VAL A 79 -12.64 -1.51 15.47
N ALA A 80 -13.96 -1.53 15.42
CA ALA A 80 -14.71 -1.57 14.17
C ALA A 80 -14.54 -0.25 13.40
N THR A 81 -14.26 -0.33 12.09
CA THR A 81 -14.13 0.86 11.25
C THR A 81 -15.48 1.53 10.96
N GLY A 82 -16.59 0.80 11.08
CA GLY A 82 -17.88 1.24 10.57
C GLY A 82 -17.94 1.32 9.04
N GLY A 83 -16.86 0.90 8.35
CA GLY A 83 -16.76 0.71 6.91
C GLY A 83 -16.57 -0.77 6.57
N GLN A 84 -16.47 -1.08 5.28
CA GLN A 84 -16.36 -2.47 4.80
C GLN A 84 -15.03 -2.68 4.06
N ALA A 85 -14.37 -3.81 4.37
CA ALA A 85 -13.08 -4.20 3.81
C ALA A 85 -12.01 -3.10 3.96
N PRO A 86 -11.57 -2.76 5.20
CA PRO A 86 -10.45 -1.85 5.39
C PRO A 86 -9.18 -2.45 4.79
N CYS A 87 -8.61 -1.80 3.78
CA CYS A 87 -7.52 -2.34 2.99
C CYS A 87 -6.21 -1.54 3.09
N HIS A 88 -6.26 -0.35 3.67
CA HIS A 88 -5.09 0.50 3.89
C HIS A 88 -5.28 1.39 5.12
N ALA A 89 -4.19 1.65 5.85
CA ALA A 89 -4.17 2.58 6.97
C ALA A 89 -2.86 3.37 7.00
N ALA A 90 -2.93 4.62 7.43
CA ALA A 90 -1.77 5.46 7.69
C ALA A 90 -1.94 6.23 9.00
N PHE A 91 -0.87 6.35 9.78
CA PHE A 91 -0.84 7.16 10.98
C PHE A 91 -0.91 8.65 10.66
N LEU A 92 -1.90 9.34 11.19
CA LEU A 92 -2.00 10.80 11.19
C LEU A 92 -1.11 11.40 12.30
N ASP A 93 -1.06 10.75 13.44
CA ASP A 93 -0.16 11.00 14.58
C ASP A 93 0.05 9.70 15.36
N ASP A 94 0.60 9.75 16.58
CA ASP A 94 0.97 8.54 17.33
C ASP A 94 -0.24 7.70 17.76
N ASP A 95 -1.42 8.31 17.94
CA ASP A 95 -2.63 7.66 18.44
C ASP A 95 -3.82 7.74 17.46
N THR A 96 -3.62 8.27 16.26
CA THR A 96 -4.70 8.46 15.27
C THR A 96 -4.30 7.90 13.91
N VAL A 97 -5.19 7.13 13.29
CA VAL A 97 -5.00 6.61 11.92
C VAL A 97 -6.17 7.00 11.02
N ALA A 98 -5.87 7.20 9.74
CA ALA A 98 -6.87 7.21 8.69
C ALA A 98 -6.86 5.85 7.97
N VAL A 99 -8.04 5.31 7.69
CA VAL A 99 -8.26 3.98 7.13
C VAL A 99 -9.11 4.09 5.87
N ALA A 100 -8.66 3.49 4.78
CA ALA A 100 -9.44 3.35 3.56
C ALA A 100 -10.22 2.03 3.58
N CYS A 101 -11.54 2.11 3.36
CA CYS A 101 -12.46 0.98 3.31
C CYS A 101 -12.92 0.75 1.87
N TYR A 102 -12.54 -0.39 1.29
CA TYR A 102 -12.66 -0.64 -0.15
C TYR A 102 -14.11 -0.76 -0.62
N VAL A 103 -14.93 -1.58 0.07
CA VAL A 103 -16.24 -1.99 -0.47
C VAL A 103 -17.25 -0.85 -0.51
N ASP A 104 -17.21 0.06 0.45
CA ASP A 104 -18.14 1.18 0.56
C ASP A 104 -17.51 2.56 0.29
N GLY A 105 -16.23 2.58 -0.07
CA GLY A 105 -15.51 3.80 -0.43
C GLY A 105 -15.29 4.78 0.71
N ALA A 106 -15.46 4.35 1.95
CA ALA A 106 -15.32 5.23 3.10
C ALA A 106 -13.85 5.44 3.49
N VAL A 107 -13.51 6.65 3.93
CA VAL A 107 -12.29 6.94 4.68
C VAL A 107 -12.69 7.22 6.12
N VAL A 108 -12.08 6.50 7.06
CA VAL A 108 -12.44 6.54 8.48
C VAL A 108 -11.26 7.01 9.30
N VAL A 109 -11.49 7.87 10.29
CA VAL A 109 -10.47 8.25 11.29
C VAL A 109 -10.76 7.51 12.58
N LEU A 110 -9.76 6.75 13.05
CA LEU A 110 -9.80 6.00 14.31
C LEU A 110 -8.77 6.57 15.27
N ARG A 111 -9.13 6.70 16.54
CA ARG A 111 -8.21 7.02 17.62
C ARG A 111 -8.00 5.80 18.49
N HIS A 112 -6.78 5.61 18.92
CA HIS A 112 -6.43 4.57 19.86
C HIS A 112 -7.25 4.71 21.15
N GLY A 113 -7.86 3.60 21.60
CA GLY A 113 -8.68 3.57 22.81
C GLY A 113 -10.15 4.00 22.65
N ASP A 114 -10.54 4.53 21.49
CA ASP A 114 -11.95 4.79 21.21
C ASP A 114 -12.69 3.49 20.86
N GLU A 115 -13.97 3.40 21.21
CA GLU A 115 -14.83 2.25 20.91
C GLU A 115 -15.48 2.34 19.52
N ALA A 116 -15.43 3.53 18.89
CA ALA A 116 -16.04 3.81 17.60
C ALA A 116 -15.20 4.83 16.80
N PRO A 117 -15.40 4.94 15.48
CA PRO A 117 -14.71 5.91 14.66
C PRO A 117 -14.94 7.35 15.14
N ALA A 118 -13.86 8.13 15.19
CA ALA A 118 -13.93 9.57 15.45
C ALA A 118 -14.55 10.32 14.26
N GLN A 119 -14.39 9.76 13.04
CA GLN A 119 -14.95 10.33 11.82
C GLN A 119 -15.14 9.25 10.75
N ARG A 120 -16.18 9.44 9.93
CA ARG A 120 -16.39 8.71 8.67
C ARG A 120 -16.62 9.72 7.55
N LEU A 121 -15.86 9.61 6.48
CA LEU A 121 -16.04 10.34 5.23
C LEU A 121 -16.50 9.35 4.16
N ASP A 122 -17.73 9.51 3.69
CA ASP A 122 -18.28 8.64 2.65
C ASP A 122 -17.69 8.98 1.28
N GLY A 123 -17.42 7.93 0.48
CA GLY A 123 -17.11 8.03 -0.93
C GLY A 123 -18.35 8.35 -1.77
N SER A 124 -18.15 8.81 -2.99
CA SER A 124 -19.25 9.07 -3.93
C SER A 124 -18.74 9.05 -5.36
N GLY A 125 -19.60 8.62 -6.28
CA GLY A 125 -19.28 8.54 -7.71
C GLY A 125 -19.09 7.11 -8.17
N SER A 126 -18.73 6.98 -9.43
CA SER A 126 -18.43 5.71 -10.11
C SER A 126 -17.54 6.02 -11.32
N GLY A 127 -16.91 5.00 -11.90
CA GLY A 127 -16.14 5.08 -13.12
C GLY A 127 -16.76 4.28 -14.26
N PRO A 128 -16.05 4.19 -15.40
CA PRO A 128 -16.61 3.57 -16.62
C PRO A 128 -16.56 2.05 -16.63
N LEU A 129 -15.76 1.42 -15.75
CA LEU A 129 -15.59 -0.03 -15.74
C LEU A 129 -16.66 -0.70 -14.87
N GLU A 130 -17.02 -1.95 -15.16
CA GLU A 130 -17.95 -2.73 -14.34
C GLU A 130 -17.51 -2.78 -12.86
N ALA A 131 -16.22 -2.91 -12.60
CA ALA A 131 -15.64 -2.89 -11.26
C ALA A 131 -15.68 -1.51 -10.57
N GLN A 132 -16.10 -0.45 -11.29
CA GLN A 132 -16.24 0.92 -10.78
C GLN A 132 -17.72 1.31 -10.58
N GLY A 133 -18.57 0.36 -10.23
CA GLY A 133 -20.01 0.60 -10.01
C GLY A 133 -20.33 1.48 -8.79
N GLY A 134 -19.34 1.84 -7.99
CA GLY A 134 -19.43 2.69 -6.82
C GLY A 134 -18.05 3.15 -6.35
N PRO A 135 -17.96 3.95 -5.27
CA PRO A 135 -16.69 4.40 -4.72
C PRO A 135 -15.95 3.24 -4.03
N HIS A 136 -14.61 3.24 -4.14
CA HIS A 136 -13.70 2.27 -3.53
C HIS A 136 -12.47 2.97 -2.96
N ALA A 137 -12.50 3.39 -1.70
CA ALA A 137 -11.33 3.99 -1.07
C ALA A 137 -10.22 2.95 -0.93
N HIS A 138 -9.00 3.27 -1.41
CA HIS A 138 -7.93 2.28 -1.45
C HIS A 138 -6.64 2.68 -0.74
N HIS A 139 -6.25 3.93 -0.75
CA HIS A 139 -4.96 4.37 -0.19
C HIS A 139 -5.10 5.65 0.63
N VAL A 140 -4.25 5.80 1.63
CA VAL A 140 -4.06 7.00 2.44
C VAL A 140 -2.58 7.35 2.49
N LEU A 141 -2.20 8.55 2.06
CA LEU A 141 -0.83 9.06 2.14
C LEU A 141 -0.81 10.35 2.95
N VAL A 142 0.02 10.41 3.99
CA VAL A 142 0.23 11.62 4.79
C VAL A 142 1.49 12.32 4.27
N LEU A 143 1.33 13.56 3.83
CA LEU A 143 2.44 14.36 3.31
C LEU A 143 3.20 15.08 4.44
N SER A 144 4.44 15.47 4.17
CA SER A 144 5.31 16.17 5.12
C SER A 144 4.79 17.56 5.52
N ASP A 145 3.95 18.17 4.67
CA ASP A 145 3.28 19.46 4.93
C ASP A 145 1.98 19.32 5.75
N GLY A 146 1.61 18.08 6.11
CA GLY A 146 0.43 17.74 6.90
C GLY A 146 -0.84 17.54 6.11
N ARG A 147 -0.84 17.72 4.79
CA ARG A 147 -1.96 17.29 3.92
C ARG A 147 -2.07 15.76 3.93
N VAL A 148 -3.27 15.27 3.72
CA VAL A 148 -3.56 13.84 3.60
C VAL A 148 -4.22 13.59 2.26
N LEU A 149 -3.64 12.69 1.48
CA LEU A 149 -4.18 12.25 0.21
C LEU A 149 -4.90 10.92 0.38
N THR A 150 -6.07 10.78 -0.25
CA THR A 150 -6.76 9.49 -0.33
C THR A 150 -7.19 9.21 -1.76
N LEU A 151 -7.16 7.95 -2.15
CA LEU A 151 -7.59 7.51 -3.47
C LEU A 151 -8.98 6.88 -3.41
N ASP A 152 -9.80 7.22 -4.37
CA ASP A 152 -11.03 6.49 -4.69
C ASP A 152 -10.86 5.79 -6.03
N LEU A 153 -10.56 4.50 -5.96
CA LEU A 153 -10.29 3.62 -7.10
C LEU A 153 -11.55 3.41 -7.94
N GLY A 154 -12.72 3.42 -7.31
CA GLY A 154 -14.00 3.22 -7.98
C GLY A 154 -14.52 4.45 -8.71
N ALA A 155 -14.14 5.66 -8.28
CA ALA A 155 -14.61 6.91 -8.85
C ALA A 155 -13.54 7.67 -9.65
N ASP A 156 -12.36 7.09 -9.85
CA ASP A 156 -11.19 7.73 -10.49
C ASP A 156 -10.86 9.10 -9.88
N ARG A 157 -10.69 9.13 -8.53
CA ARG A 157 -10.46 10.37 -7.79
C ARG A 157 -9.22 10.30 -6.89
N LEU A 158 -8.51 11.42 -6.86
CA LEU A 158 -7.60 11.77 -5.79
C LEU A 158 -8.28 12.84 -4.92
N HIS A 159 -8.40 12.58 -3.61
CA HIS A 159 -8.92 13.55 -2.66
C HIS A 159 -7.79 14.13 -1.82
N VAL A 160 -7.83 15.43 -1.63
CA VAL A 160 -6.90 16.17 -0.76
C VAL A 160 -7.66 16.58 0.50
N HIS A 161 -7.07 16.26 1.65
CA HIS A 161 -7.62 16.61 2.94
C HIS A 161 -6.64 17.47 3.74
N ARG A 162 -7.20 18.38 4.52
CA ARG A 162 -6.52 19.14 5.57
C ARG A 162 -6.86 18.52 6.92
N ARG A 163 -5.90 18.45 7.84
CA ARG A 163 -6.19 18.13 9.23
C ARG A 163 -6.79 19.33 9.95
N THR A 164 -7.89 19.13 10.65
CA THR A 164 -8.52 20.13 11.49
C THR A 164 -7.84 20.19 12.87
N ALA A 165 -8.15 21.20 13.67
CA ALA A 165 -7.53 21.39 14.99
C ALA A 165 -7.85 20.25 15.99
N ASP A 166 -8.98 19.57 15.80
CA ASP A 166 -9.41 18.40 16.56
C ASP A 166 -8.90 17.07 15.97
N GLY A 167 -8.01 17.13 14.97
CA GLY A 167 -7.32 15.98 14.38
C GLY A 167 -8.14 15.19 13.37
N LEU A 168 -9.30 15.71 12.95
CA LEU A 168 -10.14 15.11 11.91
C LEU A 168 -9.66 15.54 10.51
N LEU A 169 -10.28 14.97 9.48
CA LEU A 169 -10.00 15.28 8.07
C LEU A 169 -11.11 16.14 7.47
N GLU A 170 -10.73 17.23 6.83
CA GLU A 170 -11.62 18.04 6.00
C GLU A 170 -11.18 17.89 4.55
N ARG A 171 -12.06 17.36 3.70
CA ARG A 171 -11.80 17.28 2.26
C ARG A 171 -11.82 18.69 1.68
N ILE A 172 -10.68 19.15 1.19
CA ILE A 172 -10.53 20.51 0.60
C ILE A 172 -10.56 20.46 -0.91
N GLU A 173 -10.28 19.30 -1.51
CA GLU A 173 -10.27 19.14 -2.96
C GLU A 173 -10.58 17.70 -3.39
N SER A 174 -11.08 17.53 -4.61
CA SER A 174 -11.33 16.25 -5.25
C SER A 174 -10.95 16.35 -6.73
N ILE A 175 -9.83 15.75 -7.09
CA ILE A 175 -9.19 15.85 -8.39
C ILE A 175 -9.64 14.66 -9.25
N PRO A 176 -10.26 14.90 -10.41
CA PRO A 176 -10.56 13.84 -11.35
C PRO A 176 -9.28 13.33 -12.01
N LEU A 177 -9.16 12.02 -12.10
CA LEU A 177 -8.14 11.34 -12.88
C LEU A 177 -8.74 10.84 -14.21
N PRO A 178 -7.92 10.44 -15.19
CA PRO A 178 -8.44 9.86 -16.43
C PRO A 178 -9.39 8.68 -16.14
N GLU A 179 -10.46 8.60 -16.91
CA GLU A 179 -11.48 7.53 -16.74
C GLU A 179 -10.89 6.14 -16.90
N GLY A 180 -11.23 5.23 -16.00
CA GLY A 180 -10.73 3.86 -15.97
C GLY A 180 -9.33 3.70 -15.39
N THR A 181 -8.77 4.72 -14.77
CA THR A 181 -7.49 4.63 -14.06
C THR A 181 -7.52 3.60 -12.94
N GLY A 182 -8.55 3.64 -12.09
CA GLY A 182 -8.59 2.87 -10.85
C GLY A 182 -7.39 3.21 -9.95
N PRO A 183 -7.29 4.46 -9.42
CA PRO A 183 -6.14 4.87 -8.64
C PRO A 183 -6.01 4.04 -7.37
N ARG A 184 -4.87 3.37 -7.22
CA ARG A 184 -4.71 2.34 -6.19
C ARG A 184 -3.66 2.65 -5.15
N ASP A 185 -2.51 3.15 -5.55
CA ASP A 185 -1.36 3.35 -4.66
C ASP A 185 -0.71 4.71 -4.88
N LEU A 186 -0.15 5.29 -3.82
CA LEU A 186 0.52 6.59 -3.81
C LEU A 186 1.87 6.49 -3.12
N LEU A 187 2.83 7.23 -3.65
CA LEU A 187 4.14 7.35 -3.05
C LEU A 187 4.69 8.77 -3.24
N ALA A 188 5.13 9.41 -2.14
CA ALA A 188 5.81 10.69 -2.21
C ALA A 188 7.24 10.51 -2.72
N LEU A 189 7.63 11.29 -3.72
CA LEU A 189 8.96 11.27 -4.30
C LEU A 189 9.89 12.27 -3.59
N PRO A 190 11.21 12.04 -3.62
CA PRO A 190 12.19 13.00 -3.06
C PRO A 190 12.15 14.38 -3.71
N SER A 191 11.69 14.47 -4.96
CA SER A 191 11.47 15.73 -5.67
C SER A 191 10.32 16.59 -5.09
N GLY A 192 9.45 15.97 -4.26
CA GLY A 192 8.20 16.56 -3.77
C GLY A 192 6.99 16.18 -4.59
N GLU A 193 7.18 15.61 -5.78
CA GLU A 193 6.12 15.05 -6.60
C GLU A 193 5.49 13.81 -5.96
N ILE A 194 4.34 13.39 -6.49
CA ILE A 194 3.64 12.18 -6.07
C ILE A 194 3.58 11.19 -7.24
N ALA A 195 4.03 9.97 -7.00
CA ALA A 195 3.78 8.84 -7.88
C ALA A 195 2.41 8.23 -7.54
N LEU A 196 1.53 8.10 -8.52
CA LEU A 196 0.23 7.46 -8.43
C LEU A 196 0.17 6.28 -9.37
N LEU A 197 -0.29 5.14 -8.87
CA LEU A 197 -0.44 3.91 -9.63
C LEU A 197 -1.91 3.66 -9.97
N GLY A 198 -2.23 3.53 -11.25
CA GLY A 198 -3.53 3.09 -11.73
C GLY A 198 -3.60 1.57 -11.80
N GLU A 199 -4.56 0.96 -11.08
CA GLU A 199 -4.75 -0.49 -11.06
C GLU A 199 -5.14 -1.03 -12.43
N TRP A 200 -6.20 -0.46 -13.03
CA TRP A 200 -6.76 -0.98 -14.28
C TRP A 200 -6.13 -0.38 -15.52
N SER A 201 -5.72 0.90 -15.46
CA SER A 201 -4.97 1.48 -16.58
C SER A 201 -3.56 0.90 -16.71
N CYS A 202 -3.03 0.30 -15.65
CA CYS A 202 -1.63 -0.17 -15.58
C CYS A 202 -0.65 0.95 -15.95
N GLU A 203 -0.89 2.15 -15.44
CA GLU A 203 -0.09 3.34 -15.67
C GLU A 203 0.45 3.91 -14.36
N LEU A 204 1.63 4.49 -14.46
CA LEU A 204 2.21 5.36 -13.46
C LEU A 204 1.91 6.82 -13.86
N MET A 205 1.34 7.59 -12.95
CA MET A 205 1.14 9.02 -13.09
C MET A 205 2.08 9.76 -12.14
N ILE A 206 2.73 10.80 -12.62
CA ILE A 206 3.49 11.73 -11.80
C ILE A 206 2.64 12.98 -11.63
N LEU A 207 2.44 13.40 -10.39
CA LEU A 207 1.68 14.59 -10.04
C LEU A 207 2.61 15.61 -9.39
N ASP A 208 2.59 16.81 -9.90
CA ASP A 208 3.26 17.97 -9.30
C ASP A 208 2.30 18.64 -8.29
N PRO A 209 2.70 18.81 -7.02
CA PRO A 209 1.93 19.58 -6.05
C PRO A 209 2.12 21.10 -6.28
N ALA A 210 1.57 21.62 -7.36
CA ALA A 210 1.63 23.04 -7.70
C ALA A 210 0.81 23.88 -6.69
N GLY A 211 1.45 24.29 -5.59
CA GLY A 211 0.80 25.04 -4.52
C GLY A 211 -0.19 24.18 -3.72
N SER A 212 -1.49 24.47 -3.81
CA SER A 212 -2.56 23.66 -3.17
C SER A 212 -3.12 22.56 -4.08
N GLU A 213 -2.92 22.67 -5.38
CA GLU A 213 -3.46 21.78 -6.39
C GLU A 213 -2.44 20.70 -6.77
N PHE A 214 -2.92 19.57 -7.30
CA PHE A 214 -2.08 18.50 -7.84
C PHE A 214 -2.41 18.35 -9.32
N GLU A 215 -1.41 18.53 -10.17
CA GLU A 215 -1.55 18.37 -11.62
C GLU A 215 -0.84 17.10 -12.09
N VAL A 216 -1.48 16.32 -12.95
CA VAL A 216 -0.83 15.18 -13.62
C VAL A 216 0.11 15.75 -14.67
N VAL A 217 1.41 15.67 -14.44
CA VAL A 217 2.46 16.19 -15.35
C VAL A 217 3.03 15.12 -16.26
N GLN A 218 2.88 13.85 -15.93
CA GLN A 218 3.27 12.74 -16.78
C GLN A 218 2.40 11.50 -16.54
N ILE A 219 2.11 10.77 -17.62
CA ILE A 219 1.50 9.43 -17.60
C ILE A 219 2.41 8.49 -18.36
N LEU A 220 2.74 7.35 -17.76
CA LEU A 220 3.64 6.36 -18.30
C LEU A 220 3.03 4.96 -18.19
N ALA A 221 2.87 4.26 -19.31
CA ALA A 221 2.45 2.87 -19.30
C ALA A 221 3.51 1.98 -18.62
N LEU A 222 3.08 1.09 -17.74
CA LEU A 222 3.99 0.16 -17.04
C LEU A 222 4.54 -0.89 -18.00
N PRO A 223 5.87 -1.05 -18.07
CA PRO A 223 6.47 -2.04 -18.96
C PRO A 223 6.11 -3.46 -18.53
N GLY A 224 5.60 -4.25 -19.49
CA GLY A 224 5.20 -5.63 -19.27
C GLY A 224 3.78 -5.82 -18.74
N ALA A 225 2.98 -4.76 -18.63
CA ALA A 225 1.56 -4.83 -18.35
C ALA A 225 0.71 -4.75 -19.63
N THR A 226 -0.48 -5.36 -19.57
CA THR A 226 -1.51 -5.28 -20.59
C THR A 226 -2.79 -4.76 -19.96
N PRO A 227 -3.17 -3.48 -20.16
CA PRO A 227 -4.40 -2.93 -19.64
C PRO A 227 -5.63 -3.77 -20.03
N GLY A 228 -6.59 -3.90 -19.10
CA GLY A 228 -7.79 -4.70 -19.28
C GLY A 228 -7.63 -6.21 -18.99
N SER A 229 -6.39 -6.73 -18.89
CA SER A 229 -6.12 -8.09 -18.41
C SER A 229 -5.28 -8.14 -17.15
N ASP A 230 -4.42 -7.15 -16.97
CA ASP A 230 -3.54 -7.03 -15.81
C ASP A 230 -4.02 -5.94 -14.86
N GLN A 231 -3.52 -6.01 -13.62
CA GLN A 231 -3.87 -5.07 -12.55
C GLN A 231 -2.61 -4.67 -11.80
N ALA A 232 -2.23 -3.39 -11.87
CA ALA A 232 -1.12 -2.90 -11.04
C ALA A 232 -1.54 -2.84 -9.57
N ALA A 233 -0.60 -3.08 -8.64
CA ALA A 233 -0.96 -3.26 -7.24
C ALA A 233 -0.25 -2.34 -6.25
N ALA A 234 1.06 -2.24 -6.29
CA ALA A 234 1.83 -1.50 -5.30
C ALA A 234 3.07 -0.86 -5.91
N LEU A 235 3.51 0.23 -5.30
CA LEU A 235 4.73 0.94 -5.61
C LEU A 235 5.82 0.67 -4.55
N GLY A 236 7.07 0.66 -4.99
CA GLY A 236 8.24 0.70 -4.14
C GLY A 236 9.26 1.68 -4.71
N LEU A 237 9.94 2.45 -3.87
CA LEU A 237 10.98 3.39 -4.28
C LEU A 237 12.34 2.91 -3.80
N SER A 238 13.34 2.90 -4.70
CA SER A 238 14.72 2.60 -4.32
C SER A 238 15.24 3.57 -3.28
N SER A 239 16.17 3.13 -2.44
CA SER A 239 16.70 3.93 -1.32
C SER A 239 17.42 5.21 -1.80
N ASP A 240 17.91 5.24 -3.04
CA ASP A 240 18.49 6.43 -3.66
C ASP A 240 17.46 7.35 -4.35
N GLY A 241 16.19 6.93 -4.34
CA GLY A 241 15.08 7.69 -4.91
C GLY A 241 15.04 7.74 -6.45
N ARG A 242 15.79 6.87 -7.14
CA ARG A 242 15.95 6.93 -8.60
C ARG A 242 15.17 5.88 -9.37
N GLN A 243 14.70 4.83 -8.72
CA GLN A 243 13.93 3.77 -9.37
C GLN A 243 12.63 3.52 -8.64
N LEU A 244 11.54 3.47 -9.38
CA LEU A 244 10.24 2.98 -8.93
C LEU A 244 10.04 1.55 -9.42
N PHE A 245 9.49 0.73 -8.55
CA PHE A 245 9.04 -0.63 -8.81
C PHE A 245 7.53 -0.69 -8.70
N ALA A 246 6.87 -1.36 -9.65
CA ALA A 246 5.42 -1.57 -9.59
C ALA A 246 5.08 -3.05 -9.80
N GLY A 247 4.32 -3.64 -8.87
CA GLY A 247 3.80 -5.00 -8.99
C GLY A 247 2.65 -5.06 -10.00
N ILE A 248 2.70 -6.00 -10.95
CA ILE A 248 1.66 -6.21 -11.96
C ILE A 248 1.05 -7.61 -11.75
N ARG A 249 -0.15 -7.65 -11.21
CA ARG A 249 -0.95 -8.87 -11.06
C ARG A 249 -1.53 -9.27 -12.42
N GLY A 250 -1.72 -10.55 -12.66
CA GLY A 250 -2.08 -11.10 -13.97
C GLY A 250 -0.82 -11.47 -14.75
N ALA A 251 -0.07 -10.51 -15.27
CA ALA A 251 1.23 -10.74 -15.90
C ALA A 251 2.29 -11.29 -14.94
N ASN A 252 2.11 -11.13 -13.62
CA ASN A 252 3.04 -11.59 -12.58
C ASN A 252 4.45 -11.05 -12.78
N ARG A 253 4.54 -9.72 -12.90
CA ARG A 253 5.79 -9.02 -13.15
C ARG A 253 6.02 -7.89 -12.14
N VAL A 254 7.25 -7.43 -12.06
CA VAL A 254 7.63 -6.17 -11.45
C VAL A 254 8.11 -5.26 -12.57
N ALA A 255 7.37 -4.18 -12.82
CA ALA A 255 7.80 -3.10 -13.70
C ALA A 255 8.82 -2.22 -13.00
N VAL A 256 9.78 -1.71 -13.76
CA VAL A 256 10.85 -0.81 -13.28
C VAL A 256 10.82 0.47 -14.09
N VAL A 257 10.75 1.58 -13.38
CA VAL A 257 10.75 2.93 -13.94
C VAL A 257 11.91 3.70 -13.34
N GLU A 258 12.68 4.37 -14.15
CA GLU A 258 13.72 5.31 -13.72
C GLU A 258 13.13 6.71 -13.54
N LEU A 259 13.51 7.36 -12.45
CA LEU A 259 13.19 8.76 -12.18
C LEU A 259 14.40 9.62 -12.55
N GLU A 260 14.23 10.51 -13.52
CA GLU A 260 15.23 11.44 -14.03
C GLU A 260 14.82 12.87 -13.69
N ALA A 261 15.72 13.82 -13.87
CA ALA A 261 15.44 15.24 -13.53
C ALA A 261 14.30 15.86 -14.37
N ASP A 262 14.04 15.27 -15.55
CA ASP A 262 13.05 15.72 -16.53
C ASP A 262 11.83 14.78 -16.65
N GLY A 263 11.67 13.84 -15.70
CA GLY A 263 10.51 12.96 -15.62
C GLY A 263 10.85 11.48 -15.35
N ALA A 264 9.87 10.63 -15.61
CA ALA A 264 9.95 9.18 -15.39
C ALA A 264 10.08 8.44 -16.73
N ARG A 265 10.91 7.39 -16.78
CA ARG A 265 11.17 6.58 -17.98
C ARG A 265 11.08 5.09 -17.67
N ALA A 266 10.36 4.33 -18.49
CA ALA A 266 10.30 2.88 -18.37
C ALA A 266 11.70 2.25 -18.63
N LEU A 267 12.20 1.47 -17.67
CA LEU A 267 13.44 0.70 -17.84
C LEU A 267 13.14 -0.70 -18.36
N GLY A 268 12.09 -1.34 -17.91
CA GLY A 268 11.68 -2.69 -18.29
C GLY A 268 10.91 -3.39 -17.18
N SER A 269 10.77 -4.71 -17.28
CA SER A 269 10.13 -5.50 -16.22
C SER A 269 10.75 -6.89 -16.08
N VAL A 270 10.67 -7.47 -14.89
CA VAL A 270 11.09 -8.83 -14.58
C VAL A 270 9.92 -9.67 -14.04
N PRO A 271 9.95 -11.01 -14.15
CA PRO A 271 8.98 -11.85 -13.43
C PRO A 271 9.00 -11.55 -11.93
N SER A 272 7.85 -11.55 -11.27
CA SER A 272 7.72 -11.26 -9.83
C SER A 272 8.24 -12.37 -8.91
N GLY A 273 8.68 -13.49 -9.49
CA GLY A 273 9.13 -14.67 -8.74
C GLY A 273 8.01 -15.50 -8.13
N GLY A 274 6.77 -15.18 -8.44
CA GLY A 274 5.55 -15.88 -8.01
C GLY A 274 4.33 -15.30 -8.71
N GLU A 275 3.14 -15.52 -8.14
CA GLU A 275 1.86 -15.09 -8.72
C GLU A 275 1.18 -14.06 -7.83
N TRP A 276 0.55 -13.07 -8.47
CA TRP A 276 -0.23 -12.02 -7.84
C TRP A 276 0.61 -11.13 -6.90
N PRO A 277 1.62 -10.40 -7.44
CA PRO A 277 2.47 -9.49 -6.65
C PRO A 277 1.63 -8.32 -6.13
N ARG A 278 1.18 -8.44 -4.86
CA ARG A 278 0.24 -7.50 -4.24
C ARG A 278 0.93 -6.33 -3.54
N HIS A 279 2.10 -6.56 -2.95
CA HIS A 279 2.86 -5.55 -2.24
C HIS A 279 4.36 -5.66 -2.49
N LEU A 280 5.05 -4.55 -2.39
CA LEU A 280 6.49 -4.41 -2.56
C LEU A 280 7.09 -3.68 -1.36
N LEU A 281 8.20 -4.19 -0.84
CA LEU A 281 9.02 -3.49 0.15
C LEU A 281 10.45 -3.37 -0.37
N VAL A 282 10.96 -2.14 -0.44
CA VAL A 282 12.40 -1.90 -0.63
C VAL A 282 13.08 -1.81 0.73
N ASP A 283 14.11 -2.64 0.94
CA ASP A 283 14.97 -2.68 2.14
C ASP A 283 16.44 -2.59 1.72
N GLY A 284 16.96 -1.37 1.70
CA GLY A 284 18.32 -1.10 1.19
C GLY A 284 18.46 -1.46 -0.29
N GLU A 285 19.30 -2.46 -0.58
CA GLU A 285 19.51 -3.00 -1.93
C GLU A 285 18.63 -4.21 -2.24
N LEU A 286 17.63 -4.50 -1.40
CA LEU A 286 16.71 -5.60 -1.58
C LEU A 286 15.31 -5.09 -1.90
N LEU A 287 14.61 -5.83 -2.75
CA LEU A 287 13.19 -5.67 -3.03
C LEU A 287 12.49 -6.97 -2.67
N HIS A 288 11.59 -6.92 -1.70
CA HIS A 288 10.73 -8.03 -1.31
C HIS A 288 9.38 -7.90 -2.00
N VAL A 289 8.94 -8.93 -2.69
CA VAL A 289 7.69 -8.97 -3.44
C VAL A 289 6.76 -10.00 -2.79
N ALA A 290 5.65 -9.53 -2.23
CA ALA A 290 4.60 -10.39 -1.68
C ALA A 290 3.73 -10.94 -2.82
N ASN A 291 3.94 -12.21 -3.17
CA ASN A 291 3.20 -12.92 -4.20
C ASN A 291 2.06 -13.73 -3.55
N GLN A 292 0.89 -13.09 -3.44
CA GLN A 292 -0.23 -13.57 -2.65
C GLN A 292 -0.72 -14.97 -3.06
N SER A 293 -0.90 -15.20 -4.38
CA SER A 293 -1.53 -16.42 -4.89
C SER A 293 -0.60 -17.62 -4.96
N SER A 294 0.71 -17.41 -4.84
CA SER A 294 1.71 -18.48 -4.78
C SER A 294 2.28 -18.71 -3.38
N ASP A 295 1.70 -18.09 -2.36
CA ASP A 295 2.09 -18.27 -0.96
C ASP A 295 3.59 -18.08 -0.71
N LEU A 296 4.16 -16.99 -1.27
CA LEU A 296 5.58 -16.72 -1.11
C LEU A 296 5.95 -15.22 -1.17
N ILE A 297 7.06 -14.91 -0.54
CA ILE A 297 7.80 -13.66 -0.75
C ILE A 297 9.01 -13.98 -1.64
N ALA A 298 9.12 -13.30 -2.79
CA ALA A 298 10.31 -13.32 -3.61
C ALA A 298 11.21 -12.14 -3.25
N THR A 299 12.52 -12.36 -3.19
CA THR A 299 13.51 -11.32 -2.90
C THR A 299 14.41 -11.11 -4.11
N PHE A 300 14.62 -9.84 -4.44
CA PHE A 300 15.45 -9.41 -5.54
C PHE A 300 16.56 -8.50 -5.04
N ARG A 301 17.73 -8.56 -5.69
CA ARG A 301 18.78 -7.55 -5.58
C ARG A 301 18.48 -6.43 -6.57
N ILE A 302 18.48 -5.19 -6.07
CA ILE A 302 18.32 -3.98 -6.89
C ILE A 302 19.63 -3.23 -7.00
N ARG A 303 19.89 -2.64 -8.18
CA ARG A 303 21.02 -1.78 -8.46
C ARG A 303 20.57 -0.64 -9.34
N ALA A 304 21.13 0.53 -9.12
CA ALA A 304 20.80 1.72 -9.90
C ALA A 304 20.99 1.49 -11.41
N GLY A 305 19.97 1.81 -12.20
CA GLY A 305 19.98 1.68 -13.66
C GLY A 305 19.88 0.24 -14.19
N GLU A 306 19.69 -0.78 -13.33
CA GLU A 306 19.58 -2.18 -13.72
C GLU A 306 18.19 -2.74 -13.39
N LEU A 307 17.79 -3.78 -14.11
CA LEU A 307 16.63 -4.59 -13.75
C LEU A 307 16.95 -5.46 -12.53
N PRO A 308 16.01 -5.63 -11.57
CA PRO A 308 16.20 -6.45 -10.39
C PRO A 308 16.53 -7.90 -10.72
N THR A 309 17.44 -8.50 -9.94
CA THR A 309 17.80 -9.92 -10.08
C THR A 309 17.30 -10.70 -8.88
N GLN A 310 16.51 -11.74 -9.11
CA GLN A 310 15.98 -12.60 -8.04
C GLN A 310 17.13 -13.31 -7.32
N VAL A 311 17.14 -13.24 -5.98
CA VAL A 311 18.16 -13.87 -5.12
C VAL A 311 17.55 -14.93 -4.20
N GLY A 312 16.24 -14.94 -3.97
CA GLY A 312 15.61 -15.95 -3.10
C GLY A 312 14.09 -15.93 -3.16
N THR A 313 13.50 -16.95 -2.51
CA THR A 313 12.07 -17.05 -2.22
C THR A 313 11.86 -17.63 -0.83
N THR A 314 10.80 -17.23 -0.15
CA THR A 314 10.42 -17.75 1.16
C THR A 314 8.93 -18.09 1.16
N ALA A 315 8.59 -19.34 1.46
CA ALA A 315 7.20 -19.75 1.60
C ALA A 315 6.53 -18.97 2.74
N THR A 316 5.44 -18.30 2.40
CA THR A 316 4.73 -17.38 3.30
C THR A 316 3.26 -17.41 2.93
N PRO A 317 2.36 -17.90 3.81
CA PRO A 317 0.95 -18.05 3.44
C PRO A 317 0.30 -16.72 3.07
N SER A 318 -0.27 -16.64 1.86
CA SER A 318 -1.10 -15.56 1.30
C SER A 318 -0.64 -14.12 1.66
N PRO A 319 0.64 -13.75 1.45
CA PRO A 319 1.18 -12.46 1.88
C PRO A 319 0.55 -11.33 1.07
N THR A 320 0.06 -10.29 1.76
CA THR A 320 -0.60 -9.13 1.15
C THR A 320 0.13 -7.82 1.40
N CYS A 321 0.94 -7.77 2.47
CA CYS A 321 1.71 -6.61 2.88
C CYS A 321 3.04 -7.05 3.54
N VAL A 322 4.11 -6.34 3.30
CA VAL A 322 5.41 -6.52 3.99
C VAL A 322 5.93 -5.16 4.37
N ILE A 323 6.24 -4.96 5.66
CA ILE A 323 6.83 -3.72 6.15
C ILE A 323 8.09 -3.98 6.97
N SER A 324 8.96 -2.98 7.10
CA SER A 324 10.03 -3.01 8.11
C SER A 324 9.42 -2.83 9.50
N ALA A 325 9.90 -3.63 10.46
CA ALA A 325 9.47 -3.57 11.86
C ALA A 325 10.26 -2.55 12.70
N SER A 326 11.15 -1.78 12.08
CA SER A 326 12.07 -0.80 12.73
C SER A 326 11.47 0.59 12.83
#